data_90672e58ba6a80b8934748154bf7cc4c
#
_entry.id   90672e58ba6a80b8934748154bf7cc4c
#
_cell.length_a   1.000
_cell.length_b   1.000
_cell.length_c   1.000
_cell.angle_alpha   90.00
_cell.angle_beta   90.00
_cell.angle_gamma   90.00
#
_symmetry.space_group_name_H-M   'P 1'
#
loop_
_entity.id
_entity.type
_entity.pdbx_description
1 polymer ?
#
loop_
_entity_poly.entity_id
_entity_poly.type
_entity_poly.pdbx_seq_one_letter_code
_entity_poly.pdbx_strand_id
1 'polypeptide(L)'
;MKFPYVFLLALIPLVHAGGQSHFTPTNRVSGVGISRDDISEELLDVRTERMIESQTFSIMRESGALPGAKRVTGNPKLQALFRSAAAASGMPASVIEAICYLESWGDPTAQSATGPKGIMQISGATAVSMGLKVTYATRYKTTRDKVPVKAKGKRKPTYRTVTRKTPYKVLVRDDRMLPERAIPAAAHYLAGMERKFGGQDWAVFAYHCGQGCVGMMQEITRRARGIPTGKMTVARMFFSHSPAWNRELYDAIQQQMQRDYSPTYWFRIRRAEQLLALYRRDPAEFARLAQGYKSDFVTNARAPHRLSVWLKKDDLVFRSGDDIRAALGQKLVKALRRPDYFGYAVNLPADSDYLSEASPSAIGTLAYIAFETRRLYEEMGTKGPFRPLIVTALVEREDYARQKGKPEALAHCSRHVFDIDYSALPPAELECLRFVLSDLGWEGYLGFVEDGMDSLHIGCSPGAREFFTKVFQEAAGKAAGDIVEGEGK
;
A
#
# COMPACT_ATOMS: atom_id res chain seq x y z
N MET A 1 -33.76 25.64 -1.42
CA MET A 1 -34.08 25.34 -2.82
C MET A 1 -33.06 24.33 -3.32
N LYS A 2 -33.52 23.09 -3.55
CA LYS A 2 -32.67 22.02 -4.07
C LYS A 2 -32.81 22.06 -5.59
N PHE A 3 -31.68 22.28 -6.29
CA PHE A 3 -31.61 22.07 -7.74
C PHE A 3 -31.21 20.61 -7.99
N PRO A 4 -31.95 19.88 -8.83
CA PRO A 4 -31.53 18.55 -9.25
C PRO A 4 -30.50 18.71 -10.38
N TYR A 5 -29.31 18.19 -10.18
CA TYR A 5 -28.35 17.94 -11.26
C TYR A 5 -28.88 16.79 -12.12
N VAL A 6 -29.32 17.11 -13.31
CA VAL A 6 -29.61 16.12 -14.35
C VAL A 6 -28.28 15.77 -15.01
N PHE A 7 -27.73 14.61 -14.64
CA PHE A 7 -26.62 14.00 -15.38
C PHE A 7 -27.18 13.50 -16.72
N LEU A 8 -26.80 14.16 -17.78
CA LEU A 8 -26.97 13.64 -19.13
C LEU A 8 -25.90 12.57 -19.35
N LEU A 9 -26.27 11.31 -19.13
CA LEU A 9 -25.48 10.16 -19.57
C LEU A 9 -25.48 10.17 -21.10
N ALA A 10 -24.41 10.68 -21.69
CA ALA A 10 -24.14 10.47 -23.10
C ALA A 10 -23.94 8.96 -23.31
N LEU A 11 -24.94 8.32 -23.90
CA LEU A 11 -24.84 6.95 -24.41
C LEU A 11 -23.75 6.93 -25.48
N ILE A 12 -22.54 6.53 -25.10
CA ILE A 12 -21.49 6.18 -26.06
C ILE A 12 -22.00 4.92 -26.79
N PRO A 13 -22.13 4.95 -28.11
CA PRO A 13 -22.59 3.77 -28.84
C PRO A 13 -21.58 2.64 -28.64
N LEU A 14 -22.07 1.49 -28.17
CA LEU A 14 -21.32 0.24 -28.16
C LEU A 14 -20.97 -0.11 -29.63
N VAL A 15 -19.76 0.25 -30.03
CA VAL A 15 -19.19 -0.23 -31.28
C VAL A 15 -18.88 -1.70 -31.06
N HIS A 16 -19.61 -2.56 -31.75
CA HIS A 16 -19.31 -3.98 -31.86
C HIS A 16 -17.94 -4.12 -32.52
N ALA A 17 -16.91 -4.40 -31.74
CA ALA A 17 -15.57 -4.68 -32.22
C ALA A 17 -15.50 -6.14 -32.70
N GLY A 18 -15.63 -6.35 -34.00
CA GLY A 18 -15.03 -7.51 -34.64
C GLY A 18 -13.52 -7.47 -34.46
N GLY A 19 -12.93 -8.59 -34.11
CA GLY A 19 -11.54 -8.93 -33.82
C GLY A 19 -10.46 -7.84 -34.00
N GLN A 20 -10.39 -6.85 -33.13
CA GLN A 20 -9.33 -5.84 -33.14
C GLN A 20 -8.10 -6.41 -32.43
N SER A 21 -6.96 -6.44 -33.12
CA SER A 21 -5.67 -6.71 -32.50
C SER A 21 -5.35 -5.57 -31.56
N HIS A 22 -5.35 -5.85 -30.27
CA HIS A 22 -5.01 -4.86 -29.25
C HIS A 22 -3.50 -4.66 -29.12
N PHE A 23 -3.10 -3.47 -28.67
CA PHE A 23 -1.71 -3.15 -28.39
C PHE A 23 -1.10 -4.13 -27.40
N THR A 24 0.09 -4.64 -27.74
CA THR A 24 0.92 -5.47 -26.86
C THR A 24 2.32 -4.86 -26.84
N PRO A 25 2.81 -4.41 -25.67
CA PRO A 25 4.16 -3.85 -25.55
C PRO A 25 5.22 -4.96 -25.73
N THR A 26 6.31 -4.63 -26.42
CA THR A 26 7.45 -5.54 -26.62
C THR A 26 8.21 -5.74 -25.30
N ASN A 27 8.46 -4.64 -24.59
CA ASN A 27 9.11 -4.68 -23.29
C ASN A 27 8.06 -4.80 -22.19
N ARG A 28 8.15 -5.87 -21.41
CA ARG A 28 7.25 -6.10 -20.28
C ARG A 28 8.04 -6.12 -18.98
N VAL A 29 7.41 -5.64 -17.90
CA VAL A 29 7.90 -5.85 -16.54
C VAL A 29 7.83 -7.35 -16.25
N SER A 30 8.97 -7.94 -15.95
CA SER A 30 9.03 -9.37 -15.66
C SER A 30 8.22 -9.69 -14.41
N GLY A 31 7.24 -10.55 -14.55
CA GLY A 31 6.47 -11.06 -13.43
C GLY A 31 5.16 -10.35 -13.10
N VAL A 32 4.82 -9.23 -13.75
CA VAL A 32 3.51 -8.59 -13.54
C VAL A 32 2.39 -9.51 -14.04
N GLY A 33 1.41 -9.72 -13.14
CA GLY A 33 0.27 -10.57 -13.44
C GLY A 33 0.67 -11.98 -13.87
N ILE A 34 1.67 -12.59 -13.24
CA ILE A 34 2.14 -13.94 -13.63
C ILE A 34 0.99 -14.93 -13.53
N SER A 35 0.71 -15.54 -14.67
CA SER A 35 -0.17 -16.72 -14.81
C SER A 35 0.64 -18.01 -15.02
N ARG A 36 1.90 -18.07 -14.58
CA ARG A 36 2.81 -19.19 -14.89
C ARG A 36 3.19 -19.97 -13.66
N ASP A 37 3.28 -21.27 -13.84
CA ASP A 37 3.61 -22.27 -12.83
C ASP A 37 5.06 -22.16 -12.32
N ASP A 38 5.86 -21.23 -12.86
CA ASP A 38 7.29 -21.17 -12.55
C ASP A 38 7.80 -19.71 -12.43
N ILE A 39 8.01 -19.26 -11.19
CA ILE A 39 8.79 -18.06 -10.90
C ILE A 39 10.23 -18.50 -10.68
N SER A 40 11.16 -18.12 -11.59
CA SER A 40 12.58 -18.41 -11.39
C SER A 40 13.10 -17.76 -10.09
N GLU A 41 14.13 -18.36 -9.49
CA GLU A 41 14.73 -17.80 -8.26
C GLU A 41 15.26 -16.37 -8.50
N GLU A 42 15.89 -16.13 -9.66
CA GLU A 42 16.41 -14.82 -10.03
C GLU A 42 15.32 -13.75 -10.11
N LEU A 43 14.18 -14.09 -10.70
CA LEU A 43 13.03 -13.19 -10.77
C LEU A 43 12.46 -12.94 -9.37
N LEU A 44 12.37 -13.98 -8.55
CA LEU A 44 11.88 -13.87 -7.18
C LEU A 44 12.78 -12.96 -6.33
N ASP A 45 14.11 -13.10 -6.45
CA ASP A 45 15.07 -12.25 -5.75
C ASP A 45 14.94 -10.79 -6.17
N VAL A 46 14.88 -10.50 -7.47
CA VAL A 46 14.69 -9.13 -7.98
C VAL A 46 13.38 -8.52 -7.47
N ARG A 47 12.28 -9.25 -7.53
CA ARG A 47 10.98 -8.78 -7.03
C ARG A 47 10.99 -8.56 -5.52
N THR A 48 11.65 -9.45 -4.78
CA THR A 48 11.81 -9.35 -3.33
C THR A 48 12.55 -8.07 -2.94
N GLU A 49 13.68 -7.77 -3.58
CA GLU A 49 14.45 -6.57 -3.29
C GLU A 49 13.67 -5.29 -3.64
N ARG A 50 12.98 -5.25 -4.78
CA ARG A 50 12.12 -4.12 -5.15
C ARG A 50 10.97 -3.91 -4.17
N MET A 51 10.32 -5.01 -3.77
CA MET A 51 9.27 -4.97 -2.75
C MET A 51 9.80 -4.43 -1.41
N ILE A 52 10.98 -4.87 -0.98
CA ILE A 52 11.64 -4.35 0.23
C ILE A 52 11.89 -2.85 0.06
N GLU A 53 12.45 -2.43 -1.06
CA GLU A 53 12.71 -1.01 -1.32
C GLU A 53 11.43 -0.15 -1.34
N SER A 54 10.34 -0.65 -1.90
CA SER A 54 9.05 0.04 -1.95
C SER A 54 8.50 0.36 -0.55
N GLN A 55 8.86 -0.46 0.47
CA GLN A 55 8.46 -0.21 1.86
C GLN A 55 9.07 1.06 2.46
N THR A 56 10.06 1.66 1.80
CA THR A 56 10.64 2.96 2.20
C THR A 56 9.54 4.02 2.37
N PHE A 57 8.60 4.08 1.43
CA PHE A 57 7.50 5.03 1.49
C PHE A 57 6.66 4.86 2.77
N SER A 58 6.23 3.64 3.08
CA SER A 58 5.37 3.37 4.23
C SER A 58 6.07 3.66 5.56
N ILE A 59 7.39 3.52 5.63
CA ILE A 59 8.20 3.75 6.84
C ILE A 59 8.54 5.23 6.97
N MET A 60 9.10 5.83 5.92
CA MET A 60 9.68 7.18 6.02
C MET A 60 8.67 8.31 6.12
N ARG A 61 7.44 8.10 5.65
CA ARG A 61 6.36 9.09 5.80
C ARG A 61 5.91 9.28 7.25
N GLU A 62 6.19 8.32 8.13
CA GLU A 62 5.77 8.38 9.53
C GLU A 62 6.64 9.34 10.33
N SER A 63 6.00 10.13 11.21
CA SER A 63 6.72 11.12 12.05
C SER A 63 7.73 10.47 13.00
N GLY A 64 7.52 9.20 13.34
CA GLY A 64 8.40 8.40 14.18
C GLY A 64 9.69 7.93 13.51
N ALA A 65 9.80 7.96 12.17
CA ALA A 65 10.91 7.33 11.45
C ALA A 65 12.30 7.83 11.91
N LEU A 66 12.57 9.11 11.82
CA LEU A 66 13.87 9.67 12.23
C LEU A 66 14.10 9.66 13.75
N PRO A 67 13.16 10.11 14.61
CA PRO A 67 13.32 10.00 16.05
C PRO A 67 13.49 8.56 16.53
N GLY A 68 12.76 7.62 15.93
CA GLY A 68 12.82 6.20 16.24
C GLY A 68 14.19 5.60 15.90
N ALA A 69 14.71 5.86 14.69
CA ALA A 69 16.04 5.41 14.30
C ALA A 69 17.10 5.92 15.29
N LYS A 70 17.07 7.20 15.67
CA LYS A 70 17.95 7.77 16.68
C LYS A 70 17.83 7.07 18.03
N ARG A 71 16.58 6.81 18.48
CA ARG A 71 16.30 6.19 19.78
C ARG A 71 16.79 4.75 19.83
N VAL A 72 16.48 3.97 18.78
CA VAL A 72 16.81 2.54 18.72
C VAL A 72 18.31 2.34 18.58
N THR A 73 18.96 3.03 17.65
CA THR A 73 20.41 2.84 17.40
C THR A 73 21.31 3.57 18.39
N GLY A 74 20.87 4.69 18.90
CA GLY A 74 21.68 5.55 19.80
C GLY A 74 21.56 5.25 21.29
N ASN A 75 20.69 4.30 21.70
CA ASN A 75 20.52 3.95 23.11
C ASN A 75 21.40 2.74 23.48
N PRO A 76 22.49 2.92 24.28
CA PRO A 76 23.40 1.83 24.60
C PRO A 76 22.73 0.69 25.38
N LYS A 77 21.73 0.99 26.23
CA LYS A 77 20.99 -0.03 26.98
C LYS A 77 20.15 -0.90 26.06
N LEU A 78 19.43 -0.29 25.10
CA LEU A 78 18.68 -1.05 24.10
C LEU A 78 19.61 -1.91 23.24
N GLN A 79 20.73 -1.35 22.78
CA GLN A 79 21.72 -2.08 21.99
C GLN A 79 22.32 -3.29 22.75
N ALA A 80 22.55 -3.15 24.06
CA ALA A 80 22.98 -4.26 24.89
C ALA A 80 21.89 -5.35 25.02
N LEU A 81 20.61 -4.94 25.17
CA LEU A 81 19.48 -5.87 25.24
C LEU A 81 19.30 -6.63 23.92
N PHE A 82 19.39 -5.96 22.76
CA PHE A 82 19.30 -6.62 21.45
C PHE A 82 20.41 -7.66 21.26
N ARG A 83 21.67 -7.31 21.58
CA ARG A 83 22.78 -8.27 21.50
C ARG A 83 22.62 -9.45 22.44
N SER A 84 22.22 -9.21 23.69
CA SER A 84 22.00 -10.28 24.67
C SER A 84 20.83 -11.18 24.26
N ALA A 85 19.74 -10.61 23.79
CA ALA A 85 18.58 -11.36 23.32
C ALA A 85 18.92 -12.20 22.07
N ALA A 86 19.71 -11.65 21.15
CA ALA A 86 20.21 -12.36 19.97
C ALA A 86 21.10 -13.56 20.36
N ALA A 87 22.07 -13.35 21.27
CA ALA A 87 22.95 -14.42 21.74
C ALA A 87 22.16 -15.54 22.45
N ALA A 88 21.11 -15.20 23.20
CA ALA A 88 20.31 -16.16 23.95
C ALA A 88 19.33 -16.96 23.08
N SER A 89 18.80 -16.34 21.99
CA SER A 89 17.75 -16.92 21.15
C SER A 89 18.24 -17.51 19.84
N GLY A 90 19.41 -17.08 19.34
CA GLY A 90 19.90 -17.36 17.99
C GLY A 90 19.32 -16.43 16.92
N MET A 91 18.36 -15.57 17.24
CA MET A 91 17.80 -14.61 16.29
C MET A 91 18.78 -13.46 16.03
N PRO A 92 18.95 -12.98 14.79
CA PRO A 92 19.79 -11.83 14.51
C PRO A 92 19.36 -10.58 15.28
N ALA A 93 20.30 -9.85 15.87
CA ALA A 93 20.04 -8.62 16.60
C ALA A 93 19.37 -7.56 15.71
N SER A 94 19.73 -7.52 14.41
CA SER A 94 19.15 -6.60 13.42
C SER A 94 17.65 -6.81 13.23
N VAL A 95 17.18 -8.06 13.22
CA VAL A 95 15.74 -8.39 13.11
C VAL A 95 14.99 -7.95 14.35
N ILE A 96 15.52 -8.24 15.55
CA ILE A 96 14.88 -7.83 16.82
C ILE A 96 14.77 -6.30 16.90
N GLU A 97 15.85 -5.64 16.50
CA GLU A 97 15.92 -4.17 16.46
C GLU A 97 14.95 -3.56 15.44
N ALA A 98 14.85 -4.15 14.24
CA ALA A 98 13.94 -3.70 13.21
C ALA A 98 12.48 -3.86 13.62
N ILE A 99 12.12 -4.95 14.29
CA ILE A 99 10.78 -5.13 14.87
C ILE A 99 10.54 -4.05 15.94
N CYS A 100 11.46 -3.85 16.88
CA CYS A 100 11.33 -2.78 17.87
C CYS A 100 11.12 -1.41 17.23
N TYR A 101 11.87 -1.12 16.16
CA TYR A 101 11.75 0.13 15.41
C TYR A 101 10.35 0.30 14.78
N LEU A 102 9.84 -0.70 14.08
CA LEU A 102 8.55 -0.59 13.39
C LEU A 102 7.35 -0.63 14.33
N GLU A 103 7.43 -1.39 15.42
CA GLU A 103 6.31 -1.57 16.34
C GLU A 103 6.07 -0.34 17.23
N SER A 104 7.12 0.31 17.66
CA SER A 104 7.01 1.41 18.65
C SER A 104 7.93 2.59 18.40
N TRP A 105 8.72 2.58 17.34
CA TRP A 105 9.83 3.51 17.15
C TRP A 105 10.80 3.51 18.36
N GLY A 106 10.91 2.36 19.04
CA GLY A 106 11.72 2.20 20.23
C GLY A 106 11.16 2.86 21.50
N ASP A 107 9.87 3.16 21.55
CA ASP A 107 9.21 3.74 22.72
C ASP A 107 8.70 2.64 23.66
N PRO A 108 9.28 2.49 24.89
CA PRO A 108 8.83 1.48 25.84
C PRO A 108 7.44 1.77 26.42
N THR A 109 6.94 3.00 26.27
CA THR A 109 5.62 3.41 26.78
C THR A 109 4.50 3.31 25.75
N ALA A 110 4.82 2.87 24.51
CA ALA A 110 3.87 2.77 23.41
C ALA A 110 2.67 1.87 23.76
N GLN A 111 1.47 2.33 23.46
CA GLN A 111 0.22 1.60 23.67
C GLN A 111 -0.68 1.75 22.46
N SER A 112 -1.06 0.63 21.86
CA SER A 112 -2.05 0.60 20.80
C SER A 112 -3.47 0.61 21.36
N ALA A 113 -4.39 1.27 20.65
CA ALA A 113 -5.82 1.23 20.97
C ALA A 113 -6.42 -0.18 20.88
N THR A 114 -5.81 -1.07 20.12
CA THR A 114 -6.23 -2.47 19.92
C THR A 114 -5.63 -3.44 20.95
N GLY A 115 -4.79 -2.96 21.89
CA GLY A 115 -4.31 -3.75 23.00
C GLY A 115 -2.83 -4.11 23.06
N PRO A 116 -2.03 -4.17 21.97
CA PRO A 116 -0.58 -4.30 22.02
C PRO A 116 0.09 -3.18 22.83
N LYS A 117 1.17 -3.52 23.55
CA LYS A 117 1.85 -2.59 24.46
C LYS A 117 3.36 -2.78 24.50
N GLY A 118 4.03 -1.68 24.86
CA GLY A 118 5.46 -1.62 25.12
C GLY A 118 6.31 -1.59 23.86
N ILE A 119 7.60 -1.64 24.06
CA ILE A 119 8.60 -1.44 23.01
C ILE A 119 8.50 -2.46 21.84
N MET A 120 7.96 -3.64 22.10
CA MET A 120 7.79 -4.73 21.15
C MET A 120 6.33 -4.93 20.71
N GLN A 121 5.40 -4.07 21.13
CA GLN A 121 3.96 -4.10 20.85
C GLN A 121 3.33 -5.51 20.99
N ILE A 122 3.59 -6.16 22.12
CA ILE A 122 3.12 -7.52 22.40
C ILE A 122 1.64 -7.46 22.83
N SER A 123 0.78 -8.30 22.24
CA SER A 123 -0.62 -8.44 22.65
C SER A 123 -0.72 -9.11 24.03
N GLY A 124 -1.85 -8.89 24.76
CA GLY A 124 -2.02 -9.52 26.07
C GLY A 124 -2.02 -11.05 26.05
N ALA A 125 -2.63 -11.65 25.03
CA ALA A 125 -2.64 -13.10 24.84
C ALA A 125 -1.24 -13.65 24.50
N THR A 126 -0.53 -12.97 23.60
CA THR A 126 0.84 -13.34 23.20
C THR A 126 1.82 -13.18 24.37
N ALA A 127 1.65 -12.17 25.24
CA ALA A 127 2.45 -11.98 26.42
C ALA A 127 2.46 -13.20 27.35
N VAL A 128 1.29 -13.78 27.57
CA VAL A 128 1.17 -15.02 28.39
C VAL A 128 1.93 -16.18 27.75
N SER A 129 1.79 -16.40 26.45
CA SER A 129 2.50 -17.46 25.73
C SER A 129 4.03 -17.26 25.71
N MET A 130 4.48 -16.00 25.80
CA MET A 130 5.90 -15.62 25.94
C MET A 130 6.41 -15.69 27.40
N GLY A 131 5.58 -16.05 28.38
CA GLY A 131 5.93 -16.11 29.79
C GLY A 131 6.01 -14.73 30.48
N LEU A 132 5.51 -13.67 29.85
CA LEU A 132 5.44 -12.33 30.43
C LEU A 132 4.28 -12.23 31.41
N LYS A 133 4.50 -11.55 32.55
CA LYS A 133 3.46 -11.36 33.57
C LYS A 133 2.64 -10.12 33.30
N VAL A 134 1.33 -10.32 33.10
CA VAL A 134 0.33 -9.23 33.00
C VAL A 134 -0.71 -9.53 34.08
N THR A 135 -0.65 -8.79 35.19
CA THR A 135 -1.49 -9.04 36.36
C THR A 135 -2.42 -7.87 36.66
N TYR A 136 -3.66 -8.22 37.03
CA TYR A 136 -4.70 -7.26 37.41
C TYR A 136 -5.17 -7.52 38.84
N ALA A 137 -5.35 -6.45 39.59
CA ALA A 137 -6.05 -6.49 40.86
C ALA A 137 -7.51 -6.08 40.67
N THR A 138 -8.43 -6.78 41.35
CA THR A 138 -9.82 -6.35 41.39
C THR A 138 -9.99 -5.27 42.48
N ARG A 139 -10.46 -4.09 42.06
CA ARG A 139 -10.87 -3.02 42.95
C ARG A 139 -12.36 -2.78 42.83
N TYR A 140 -12.95 -2.10 43.83
CA TYR A 140 -14.38 -1.85 43.87
C TYR A 140 -14.63 -0.34 43.85
N LYS A 141 -15.44 0.12 42.90
CA LYS A 141 -15.99 1.47 42.88
C LYS A 141 -17.33 1.43 43.62
N THR A 142 -17.45 2.27 44.62
CA THR A 142 -18.71 2.43 45.39
C THR A 142 -19.49 3.58 44.77
N THR A 143 -20.70 3.30 44.29
CA THR A 143 -21.66 4.33 43.84
C THR A 143 -22.84 4.35 44.80
N ARG A 144 -23.39 5.54 45.02
CA ARG A 144 -24.62 5.75 45.81
C ARG A 144 -25.72 6.23 44.86
N ASP A 145 -26.65 5.36 44.58
CA ASP A 145 -27.77 5.65 43.67
C ASP A 145 -29.04 5.91 44.47
N LYS A 146 -29.77 6.96 44.11
CA LYS A 146 -31.11 7.20 44.69
C LYS A 146 -32.12 6.39 43.87
N VAL A 147 -32.68 5.35 44.47
CA VAL A 147 -33.67 4.46 43.83
C VAL A 147 -35.05 4.83 44.34
N PRO A 148 -36.05 5.03 43.45
CA PRO A 148 -37.40 5.38 43.90
C PRO A 148 -38.03 4.17 44.63
N VAL A 149 -38.64 4.46 45.77
CA VAL A 149 -39.42 3.45 46.53
C VAL A 149 -40.91 3.69 46.25
N LYS A 150 -41.57 2.68 45.69
CA LYS A 150 -43.01 2.72 45.52
C LYS A 150 -43.71 2.64 46.91
N ALA A 151 -44.21 3.75 47.42
CA ALA A 151 -45.04 3.76 48.61
C ALA A 151 -46.52 3.83 48.18
N LYS A 152 -47.32 2.86 48.63
CA LYS A 152 -48.79 2.87 48.44
C LYS A 152 -49.35 4.16 49.03
N GLY A 153 -50.03 4.98 48.21
CA GLY A 153 -50.80 6.11 48.66
C GLY A 153 -50.06 7.48 48.68
N LYS A 154 -48.80 7.61 48.28
CA LYS A 154 -48.11 8.91 48.25
C LYS A 154 -47.99 9.43 46.83
N ARG A 155 -48.39 10.72 46.60
CA ARG A 155 -48.33 11.42 45.33
C ARG A 155 -46.88 11.80 44.87
N LYS A 156 -45.91 11.74 45.78
CA LYS A 156 -44.50 12.05 45.46
C LYS A 156 -43.63 10.81 45.71
N PRO A 157 -42.72 10.43 44.80
CA PRO A 157 -41.82 9.31 45.01
C PRO A 157 -40.87 9.59 46.17
N THR A 158 -40.78 8.62 47.10
CA THR A 158 -39.73 8.61 48.12
C THR A 158 -38.53 7.85 47.55
N TYR A 159 -37.29 8.32 47.85
CA TYR A 159 -36.07 7.73 47.39
C TYR A 159 -35.31 7.11 48.57
N ARG A 160 -34.74 5.93 48.35
CA ARG A 160 -33.74 5.36 49.26
C ARG A 160 -32.37 5.36 48.57
N THR A 161 -31.33 5.62 49.31
CA THR A 161 -29.95 5.50 48.84
C THR A 161 -29.52 4.03 48.88
N VAL A 162 -29.13 3.52 47.71
CA VAL A 162 -28.58 2.17 47.58
C VAL A 162 -27.11 2.31 47.25
N THR A 163 -26.27 1.69 48.08
CA THR A 163 -24.83 1.62 47.84
C THR A 163 -24.54 0.38 46.99
N ARG A 164 -23.94 0.61 45.81
CA ARG A 164 -23.47 -0.50 44.93
C ARG A 164 -21.96 -0.53 44.91
N LYS A 165 -21.38 -1.70 45.07
CA LYS A 165 -19.97 -1.95 44.86
C LYS A 165 -19.81 -2.65 43.50
N THR A 166 -19.26 -1.95 42.52
CA THR A 166 -19.01 -2.53 41.17
C THR A 166 -17.52 -2.85 41.06
N PRO A 167 -17.16 -4.13 40.81
CA PRO A 167 -15.78 -4.51 40.63
C PRO A 167 -15.23 -3.98 39.31
N TYR A 168 -13.98 -3.51 39.33
CA TYR A 168 -13.21 -3.17 38.12
C TYR A 168 -11.78 -3.65 38.29
N LYS A 169 -11.16 -3.99 37.15
CA LYS A 169 -9.78 -4.48 37.11
C LYS A 169 -8.82 -3.30 36.97
N VAL A 170 -7.78 -3.27 37.78
CA VAL A 170 -6.67 -2.31 37.71
C VAL A 170 -5.42 -3.10 37.38
N LEU A 171 -4.71 -2.68 36.33
CA LEU A 171 -3.42 -3.24 35.96
C LEU A 171 -2.40 -2.96 37.08
N VAL A 172 -1.78 -4.01 37.59
CA VAL A 172 -0.78 -3.93 38.68
C VAL A 172 0.63 -4.15 38.15
N ARG A 173 0.78 -5.05 37.19
CA ARG A 173 2.06 -5.38 36.57
C ARG A 173 1.84 -5.71 35.10
N ASP A 174 2.70 -5.16 34.27
CA ASP A 174 2.75 -5.44 32.84
C ASP A 174 4.19 -5.51 32.34
N ASP A 175 4.72 -6.75 32.23
CA ASP A 175 6.09 -6.99 31.81
C ASP A 175 6.34 -6.57 30.35
N ARG A 176 5.29 -6.33 29.55
CA ARG A 176 5.41 -5.81 28.17
C ARG A 176 5.98 -4.39 28.13
N MET A 177 5.78 -3.62 29.21
CA MET A 177 6.25 -2.25 29.35
C MET A 177 7.73 -2.18 29.81
N LEU A 178 8.36 -3.30 30.08
CA LEU A 178 9.75 -3.44 30.55
C LEU A 178 10.63 -3.98 29.43
N PRO A 179 11.46 -3.15 28.77
CA PRO A 179 12.31 -3.58 27.66
C PRO A 179 13.18 -4.80 27.99
N GLU A 180 13.71 -4.87 29.21
CA GLU A 180 14.54 -5.97 29.72
C GLU A 180 13.77 -7.30 29.86
N ARG A 181 12.45 -7.28 29.79
CA ARG A 181 11.58 -8.46 29.76
C ARG A 181 11.02 -8.71 28.38
N ALA A 182 10.51 -7.67 27.74
CA ALA A 182 9.81 -7.75 26.45
C ALA A 182 10.75 -8.16 25.30
N ILE A 183 11.96 -7.59 25.23
CA ILE A 183 12.89 -7.85 24.11
C ILE A 183 13.37 -9.31 24.13
N PRO A 184 13.88 -9.88 25.24
CA PRO A 184 14.26 -11.30 25.26
C PRO A 184 13.09 -12.24 24.99
N ALA A 185 11.90 -11.96 25.54
CA ALA A 185 10.73 -12.77 25.32
C ALA A 185 10.31 -12.79 23.83
N ALA A 186 10.33 -11.62 23.15
CA ALA A 186 10.08 -11.52 21.73
C ALA A 186 11.10 -12.28 20.88
N ALA A 187 12.39 -12.19 21.22
CA ALA A 187 13.46 -12.93 20.53
C ALA A 187 13.30 -14.46 20.67
N HIS A 188 13.01 -14.95 21.86
CA HIS A 188 12.73 -16.37 22.07
C HIS A 188 11.46 -16.84 21.35
N TYR A 189 10.41 -16.01 21.29
CA TYR A 189 9.21 -16.29 20.52
C TYR A 189 9.54 -16.43 19.04
N LEU A 190 10.29 -15.50 18.46
CA LEU A 190 10.72 -15.54 17.06
C LEU A 190 11.52 -16.81 16.76
N ALA A 191 12.49 -17.16 17.59
CA ALA A 191 13.26 -18.40 17.44
C ALA A 191 12.36 -19.65 17.54
N GLY A 192 11.34 -19.63 18.38
CA GLY A 192 10.32 -20.68 18.45
C GLY A 192 9.51 -20.78 17.15
N MET A 193 9.14 -19.65 16.59
CA MET A 193 8.40 -19.59 15.32
C MET A 193 9.26 -20.04 14.15
N GLU A 194 10.53 -19.67 14.11
CA GLU A 194 11.49 -20.11 13.08
C GLU A 194 11.61 -21.63 13.06
N ARG A 195 11.82 -22.26 14.24
CA ARG A 195 11.85 -23.73 14.35
C ARG A 195 10.52 -24.38 13.93
N LYS A 196 9.39 -23.75 14.26
CA LYS A 196 8.07 -24.29 13.97
C LYS A 196 7.68 -24.21 12.49
N PHE A 197 8.01 -23.10 11.83
CA PHE A 197 7.55 -22.80 10.48
C PHE A 197 8.64 -22.94 9.40
N GLY A 198 9.88 -23.22 9.79
CA GLY A 198 10.95 -23.58 8.87
C GLY A 198 11.66 -22.40 8.20
N GLY A 199 11.59 -21.19 8.77
CA GLY A 199 12.31 -20.04 8.23
C GLY A 199 12.15 -18.77 9.06
N GLN A 200 13.16 -17.91 9.02
CA GLN A 200 13.16 -16.63 9.72
C GLN A 200 12.08 -15.68 9.15
N ASP A 201 11.87 -15.73 7.86
CA ASP A 201 10.83 -14.97 7.16
C ASP A 201 9.43 -15.33 7.69
N TRP A 202 9.15 -16.63 7.85
CA TRP A 202 7.91 -17.10 8.46
C TRP A 202 7.80 -16.74 9.95
N ALA A 203 8.92 -16.73 10.68
CA ALA A 203 8.93 -16.30 12.08
C ALA A 203 8.54 -14.81 12.22
N VAL A 204 9.11 -13.97 11.36
CA VAL A 204 8.77 -12.54 11.30
C VAL A 204 7.33 -12.33 10.89
N PHE A 205 6.86 -13.07 9.89
CA PHE A 205 5.45 -13.03 9.49
C PHE A 205 4.52 -13.47 10.63
N ALA A 206 4.88 -14.53 11.38
CA ALA A 206 4.14 -15.00 12.54
C ALA A 206 4.08 -13.98 13.69
N TYR A 207 5.08 -13.14 13.82
CA TYR A 207 5.11 -12.11 14.84
C TYR A 207 3.93 -11.15 14.72
N HIS A 208 3.58 -10.79 13.50
CA HIS A 208 2.49 -9.86 13.20
C HIS A 208 1.14 -10.58 13.05
N CYS A 209 1.03 -11.56 12.16
CA CYS A 209 -0.25 -12.21 11.90
C CYS A 209 -0.64 -13.32 12.90
N GLY A 210 0.31 -13.79 13.71
CA GLY A 210 0.11 -14.89 14.67
C GLY A 210 0.26 -16.29 14.05
N GLN A 211 0.47 -17.28 14.94
CA GLN A 211 0.75 -18.69 14.55
C GLN A 211 -0.36 -19.34 13.70
N GLY A 212 -1.62 -19.05 14.03
CA GLY A 212 -2.76 -19.63 13.30
C GLY A 212 -2.81 -19.13 11.85
N CYS A 213 -2.56 -17.84 11.66
CA CYS A 213 -2.49 -17.23 10.33
C CYS A 213 -1.36 -17.85 9.49
N VAL A 214 -0.14 -17.99 10.04
CA VAL A 214 0.97 -18.62 9.31
C VAL A 214 0.65 -20.06 8.94
N GLY A 215 0.10 -20.85 9.88
CA GLY A 215 -0.28 -22.23 9.59
C GLY A 215 -1.28 -22.34 8.43
N MET A 216 -2.29 -21.47 8.42
CA MET A 216 -3.26 -21.39 7.33
C MET A 216 -2.57 -20.96 6.01
N MET A 217 -1.76 -19.90 6.03
CA MET A 217 -1.09 -19.41 4.84
C MET A 217 -0.12 -20.43 4.24
N GLN A 218 0.65 -21.14 5.09
CA GLN A 218 1.52 -22.23 4.62
C GLN A 218 0.73 -23.38 4.01
N GLU A 219 -0.43 -23.73 4.58
CA GLU A 219 -1.28 -24.81 4.05
C GLU A 219 -1.85 -24.45 2.67
N ILE A 220 -2.36 -23.22 2.51
CA ILE A 220 -2.84 -22.72 1.22
C ILE A 220 -1.69 -22.66 0.21
N THR A 221 -0.54 -22.13 0.62
CA THR A 221 0.65 -22.01 -0.23
C THR A 221 1.16 -23.39 -0.70
N ARG A 222 1.08 -24.43 0.15
CA ARG A 222 1.48 -25.79 -0.21
C ARG A 222 0.60 -26.40 -1.30
N ARG A 223 -0.66 -25.99 -1.39
CA ARG A 223 -1.59 -26.42 -2.44
C ARG A 223 -1.50 -25.59 -3.70
N ALA A 224 -0.84 -24.45 -3.65
CA ALA A 224 -0.68 -23.56 -4.79
C ALA A 224 0.25 -24.18 -5.84
N ARG A 225 -0.07 -23.91 -7.12
CA ARG A 225 0.74 -24.40 -8.25
C ARG A 225 2.04 -23.59 -8.35
N GLY A 226 3.07 -24.22 -8.89
CA GLY A 226 4.35 -23.55 -9.17
C GLY A 226 5.19 -23.23 -7.94
N ILE A 227 4.84 -23.79 -6.77
CA ILE A 227 5.62 -23.62 -5.54
C ILE A 227 6.31 -24.94 -5.21
N PRO A 228 7.65 -25.05 -5.43
CA PRO A 228 8.38 -26.27 -5.14
C PRO A 228 8.36 -26.63 -3.66
N THR A 229 8.13 -27.91 -3.36
CA THR A 229 8.21 -28.45 -2.02
C THR A 229 9.62 -28.23 -1.47
N GLY A 230 9.77 -27.61 -0.31
CA GLY A 230 11.05 -27.30 0.32
C GLY A 230 11.62 -25.91 0.04
N LYS A 231 11.02 -25.16 -0.88
CA LYS A 231 11.41 -23.76 -1.16
C LYS A 231 10.30 -22.75 -0.81
N MET A 232 9.47 -23.08 0.12
CA MET A 232 8.35 -22.23 0.52
C MET A 232 8.85 -21.09 1.42
N THR A 233 8.88 -19.88 0.89
CA THR A 233 9.23 -18.66 1.59
C THR A 233 8.06 -17.68 1.58
N VAL A 234 8.09 -16.67 2.47
CA VAL A 234 7.11 -15.58 2.48
C VAL A 234 7.11 -14.83 1.14
N ALA A 235 8.28 -14.58 0.57
CA ALA A 235 8.38 -13.92 -0.73
C ALA A 235 7.75 -14.76 -1.85
N ARG A 236 8.04 -16.06 -1.89
CA ARG A 236 7.45 -16.97 -2.88
C ARG A 236 5.95 -17.08 -2.73
N MET A 237 5.43 -17.21 -1.50
CA MET A 237 4.00 -17.14 -1.21
C MET A 237 3.40 -15.85 -1.79
N PHE A 238 4.01 -14.70 -1.47
CA PHE A 238 3.48 -13.39 -1.83
C PHE A 238 3.45 -13.16 -3.34
N PHE A 239 4.42 -13.67 -4.09
CA PHE A 239 4.51 -13.45 -5.53
C PHE A 239 3.92 -14.59 -6.38
N SER A 240 3.37 -15.65 -5.78
CA SER A 240 2.86 -16.82 -6.50
C SER A 240 1.34 -16.83 -6.66
N HIS A 241 0.72 -15.66 -6.80
CA HIS A 241 -0.73 -15.56 -6.98
C HIS A 241 -1.12 -14.39 -7.88
N SER A 242 -2.30 -14.49 -8.44
CA SER A 242 -3.01 -13.38 -9.10
C SER A 242 -4.52 -13.68 -9.09
N PRO A 243 -5.39 -12.76 -9.50
CA PRO A 243 -6.81 -13.06 -9.70
C PRO A 243 -7.07 -14.25 -10.63
N ALA A 244 -6.18 -14.52 -11.60
CA ALA A 244 -6.29 -15.61 -12.57
C ALA A 244 -5.55 -16.89 -12.15
N TRP A 245 -4.63 -16.80 -11.20
CA TRP A 245 -3.75 -17.91 -10.84
C TRP A 245 -3.58 -18.06 -9.33
N ASN A 246 -3.70 -19.31 -8.85
CA ASN A 246 -3.71 -19.61 -7.42
C ASN A 246 -4.74 -18.79 -6.64
N ARG A 247 -5.98 -18.78 -7.12
CA ARG A 247 -7.06 -17.94 -6.61
C ARG A 247 -7.26 -18.06 -5.08
N GLU A 248 -7.17 -19.26 -4.51
CA GLU A 248 -7.30 -19.45 -3.05
C GLU A 248 -6.21 -18.70 -2.29
N LEU A 249 -4.97 -18.71 -2.80
CA LEU A 249 -3.86 -17.98 -2.22
C LEU A 249 -4.05 -16.46 -2.39
N TYR A 250 -4.50 -16.03 -3.55
CA TYR A 250 -4.82 -14.64 -3.82
C TYR A 250 -5.86 -14.11 -2.82
N ASP A 251 -7.00 -14.80 -2.68
CA ASP A 251 -8.07 -14.39 -1.79
C ASP A 251 -7.61 -14.34 -0.33
N ALA A 252 -6.80 -15.31 0.11
CA ALA A 252 -6.24 -15.33 1.46
C ALA A 252 -5.30 -14.15 1.72
N ILE A 253 -4.43 -13.82 0.77
CA ILE A 253 -3.52 -12.67 0.86
C ILE A 253 -4.32 -11.37 0.88
N GLN A 254 -5.29 -11.19 -0.05
CA GLN A 254 -6.12 -10.00 -0.09
C GLN A 254 -6.90 -9.80 1.23
N GLN A 255 -7.43 -10.86 1.80
CA GLN A 255 -8.12 -10.80 3.09
C GLN A 255 -7.20 -10.32 4.22
N GLN A 256 -5.94 -10.77 4.25
CA GLN A 256 -4.98 -10.28 5.24
C GLN A 256 -4.54 -8.85 4.95
N MET A 257 -4.35 -8.47 3.69
CA MET A 257 -4.00 -7.10 3.29
C MET A 257 -5.07 -6.08 3.71
N GLN A 258 -6.35 -6.45 3.65
CA GLN A 258 -7.45 -5.59 4.10
C GLN A 258 -7.50 -5.43 5.61
N ARG A 259 -6.99 -6.39 6.39
CA ARG A 259 -7.02 -6.36 7.86
C ARG A 259 -5.89 -5.51 8.45
N ASP A 260 -4.65 -5.85 8.15
CA ASP A 260 -3.49 -5.30 8.86
C ASP A 260 -2.17 -5.32 8.07
N TYR A 261 -2.22 -5.56 6.77
CA TYR A 261 -1.04 -5.64 5.90
C TYR A 261 -0.03 -6.73 6.31
N SER A 262 -0.45 -7.77 7.05
CA SER A 262 0.43 -8.87 7.50
C SER A 262 1.29 -9.47 6.38
N PRO A 263 0.78 -9.72 5.16
CA PRO A 263 1.59 -10.30 4.08
C PRO A 263 2.81 -9.49 3.67
N THR A 264 2.81 -8.17 3.94
CA THR A 264 3.95 -7.29 3.62
C THR A 264 4.89 -7.05 4.79
N TYR A 265 4.54 -7.56 5.98
CA TYR A 265 5.27 -7.25 7.21
C TYR A 265 6.75 -7.68 7.17
N TRP A 266 7.04 -8.87 6.64
CA TRP A 266 8.42 -9.34 6.51
C TRP A 266 9.27 -8.41 5.62
N PHE A 267 8.75 -7.98 4.48
CA PHE A 267 9.46 -7.02 3.61
C PHE A 267 9.70 -5.68 4.30
N ARG A 268 8.74 -5.23 5.12
CA ARG A 268 8.90 -4.01 5.94
C ARG A 268 9.99 -4.16 6.97
N ILE A 269 10.10 -5.30 7.64
CA ILE A 269 11.18 -5.58 8.59
C ILE A 269 12.53 -5.59 7.87
N ARG A 270 12.64 -6.25 6.72
CA ARG A 270 13.86 -6.24 5.91
C ARG A 270 14.26 -4.81 5.51
N ARG A 271 13.28 -3.98 5.10
CA ARG A 271 13.57 -2.57 4.81
C ARG A 271 13.99 -1.80 6.05
N ALA A 272 13.37 -2.02 7.19
CA ALA A 272 13.76 -1.39 8.45
C ALA A 272 15.20 -1.73 8.84
N GLU A 273 15.66 -2.97 8.67
CA GLU A 273 17.06 -3.34 8.87
C GLU A 273 17.99 -2.51 7.99
N GLN A 274 17.70 -2.40 6.68
CA GLN A 274 18.50 -1.59 5.73
C GLN A 274 18.52 -0.11 6.12
N LEU A 275 17.38 0.44 6.54
CA LEU A 275 17.24 1.83 6.95
C LEU A 275 18.00 2.12 8.26
N LEU A 276 17.93 1.24 9.25
CA LEU A 276 18.71 1.38 10.48
C LEU A 276 20.22 1.25 10.21
N ALA A 277 20.63 0.39 9.29
CA ALA A 277 22.02 0.32 8.83
C ALA A 277 22.44 1.61 8.10
N LEU A 278 21.58 2.18 7.26
CA LEU A 278 21.80 3.49 6.64
C LEU A 278 21.97 4.58 7.71
N TYR A 279 21.08 4.63 8.70
CA TYR A 279 21.17 5.62 9.78
C TYR A 279 22.51 5.54 10.55
N ARG A 280 23.01 4.32 10.83
CA ARG A 280 24.31 4.14 11.48
C ARG A 280 25.48 4.62 10.62
N ARG A 281 25.40 4.39 9.31
CA ARG A 281 26.47 4.76 8.36
C ARG A 281 26.42 6.24 8.01
N ASP A 282 25.23 6.78 7.75
CA ASP A 282 25.00 8.14 7.31
C ASP A 282 23.65 8.68 7.83
N PRO A 283 23.64 9.23 9.07
CA PRO A 283 22.44 9.84 9.64
C PRO A 283 21.91 11.03 8.82
N ALA A 284 22.78 11.74 8.09
CA ALA A 284 22.38 12.89 7.29
C ALA A 284 21.63 12.43 6.02
N GLU A 285 22.09 11.37 5.36
CA GLU A 285 21.38 10.77 4.24
C GLU A 285 20.03 10.21 4.66
N PHE A 286 19.97 9.51 5.80
CA PHE A 286 18.70 9.05 6.36
C PHE A 286 17.71 10.21 6.60
N ALA A 287 18.20 11.31 7.16
CA ALA A 287 17.37 12.50 7.41
C ALA A 287 16.89 13.15 6.10
N ARG A 288 17.75 13.23 5.07
CA ARG A 288 17.36 13.71 3.72
C ARG A 288 16.29 12.81 3.10
N LEU A 289 16.46 11.50 3.20
CA LEU A 289 15.49 10.53 2.72
C LEU A 289 14.14 10.71 3.44
N ALA A 290 14.13 10.76 4.77
CA ALA A 290 12.93 10.98 5.57
C ALA A 290 12.24 12.31 5.24
N GLN A 291 13.01 13.38 5.00
CA GLN A 291 12.47 14.68 4.61
C GLN A 291 11.84 14.64 3.20
N GLY A 292 12.40 13.89 2.26
CA GLY A 292 11.84 13.72 0.93
C GLY A 292 10.44 13.08 0.97
N TYR A 293 10.20 12.15 1.89
CA TYR A 293 8.89 11.52 2.08
C TYR A 293 7.92 12.32 2.97
N LYS A 294 8.41 13.34 3.67
CA LYS A 294 7.60 14.27 4.48
C LYS A 294 7.31 15.59 3.78
N SER A 295 7.77 15.76 2.53
CA SER A 295 7.74 17.05 1.85
C SER A 295 6.39 17.76 2.03
N ASP A 296 6.42 19.10 2.11
CA ASP A 296 5.34 20.00 2.52
C ASP A 296 4.08 19.98 1.63
N PHE A 297 4.07 19.13 0.62
CA PHE A 297 2.90 18.85 -0.19
C PHE A 297 1.87 17.96 0.54
N VAL A 298 2.14 17.50 1.75
CA VAL A 298 1.26 16.63 2.56
C VAL A 298 0.55 17.46 3.63
N THR A 299 -0.21 18.45 3.24
CA THR A 299 -0.96 19.25 4.23
C THR A 299 -2.36 18.75 4.53
N ASN A 300 -2.85 17.74 3.82
CA ASN A 300 -4.23 17.29 3.98
C ASN A 300 -4.35 15.75 4.02
N ALA A 301 -4.92 15.22 5.13
CA ALA A 301 -5.07 13.79 5.38
C ALA A 301 -6.02 13.07 4.39
N ARG A 302 -6.74 13.79 3.56
CA ARG A 302 -7.71 13.25 2.59
C ARG A 302 -7.19 13.20 1.16
N ALA A 303 -6.01 13.74 0.92
CA ALA A 303 -5.59 13.96 -0.45
C ALA A 303 -4.47 13.04 -0.89
N PRO A 304 -4.40 12.72 -2.18
CA PRO A 304 -3.42 11.82 -2.80
C PRO A 304 -2.01 12.41 -2.93
N HIS A 305 -1.63 13.35 -2.09
CA HIS A 305 -0.33 14.04 -2.10
C HIS A 305 0.87 13.12 -1.98
N ARG A 306 0.63 11.86 -1.64
CA ARG A 306 1.66 10.82 -1.59
C ARG A 306 2.40 10.64 -2.91
N LEU A 307 1.79 11.03 -4.02
CA LEU A 307 2.44 10.97 -5.33
C LEU A 307 3.49 12.07 -5.53
N SER A 308 3.53 13.10 -4.69
CA SER A 308 4.54 14.15 -4.76
C SER A 308 5.97 13.62 -4.55
N VAL A 309 6.16 12.52 -3.81
CA VAL A 309 7.48 11.88 -3.65
C VAL A 309 8.05 11.34 -4.97
N TRP A 310 7.19 11.13 -5.97
CA TRP A 310 7.60 10.70 -7.31
C TRP A 310 8.02 11.85 -8.20
N LEU A 311 7.87 13.12 -7.77
CA LEU A 311 8.33 14.28 -8.49
C LEU A 311 9.83 14.50 -8.23
N LYS A 312 10.58 14.72 -9.28
CA LYS A 312 11.96 15.22 -9.17
C LYS A 312 11.93 16.71 -8.89
N LYS A 313 12.92 17.21 -8.16
CA LYS A 313 13.07 18.64 -7.85
C LYS A 313 12.99 19.54 -9.09
N ASP A 314 13.46 19.05 -10.22
CA ASP A 314 13.52 19.79 -11.49
C ASP A 314 12.37 19.44 -12.45
N ASP A 315 11.35 18.71 -11.98
CA ASP A 315 10.16 18.47 -12.79
C ASP A 315 9.40 19.78 -13.02
N LEU A 316 9.04 20.02 -14.27
CA LEU A 316 8.24 21.20 -14.63
C LEU A 316 6.87 21.10 -13.98
N VAL A 317 6.45 22.17 -13.34
CA VAL A 317 5.10 22.37 -12.82
C VAL A 317 4.40 23.40 -13.69
N PHE A 318 3.32 23.02 -14.34
CA PHE A 318 2.54 23.91 -15.19
C PHE A 318 1.68 24.85 -14.34
N ARG A 319 2.00 26.12 -14.36
CA ARG A 319 1.27 27.17 -13.63
C ARG A 319 0.10 27.71 -14.41
N SER A 320 0.26 27.73 -15.74
CA SER A 320 -0.69 28.33 -16.68
C SER A 320 -0.80 27.52 -17.97
N GLY A 321 -1.80 27.88 -18.80
CA GLY A 321 -1.94 27.30 -20.12
C GLY A 321 -0.76 27.60 -21.06
N ASP A 322 -0.05 28.70 -20.83
CA ASP A 322 1.15 29.05 -21.63
C ASP A 322 2.29 28.05 -21.40
N ASP A 323 2.45 27.62 -20.15
CA ASP A 323 3.47 26.60 -19.82
C ASP A 323 3.18 25.28 -20.55
N ILE A 324 1.90 24.88 -20.62
CA ILE A 324 1.49 23.67 -21.34
C ILE A 324 1.70 23.85 -22.85
N ARG A 325 1.35 25.02 -23.43
CA ARG A 325 1.61 25.32 -24.85
C ARG A 325 3.09 25.25 -25.19
N ALA A 326 3.92 25.81 -24.32
CA ALA A 326 5.38 25.74 -24.47
C ALA A 326 5.89 24.29 -24.41
N ALA A 327 5.36 23.49 -23.48
CA ALA A 327 5.71 22.07 -23.36
C ALA A 327 5.24 21.24 -24.56
N LEU A 328 4.08 21.55 -25.15
CA LEU A 328 3.63 20.96 -26.42
C LEU A 328 4.59 21.28 -27.56
N GLY A 329 4.99 22.55 -27.72
CA GLY A 329 5.98 22.99 -28.71
C GLY A 329 7.32 22.28 -28.56
N GLN A 330 7.74 22.02 -27.32
CA GLN A 330 8.97 21.28 -27.00
C GLN A 330 8.77 19.74 -27.02
N LYS A 331 7.62 19.24 -27.34
CA LYS A 331 7.26 17.81 -27.35
C LYS A 331 7.41 17.11 -25.98
N LEU A 332 7.33 17.85 -24.88
CA LEU A 332 7.44 17.36 -23.51
C LEU A 332 6.12 16.74 -23.01
N VAL A 333 4.98 17.11 -23.61
CA VAL A 333 3.67 16.50 -23.43
C VAL A 333 3.09 16.10 -24.78
N LYS A 334 2.32 15.05 -24.80
CA LYS A 334 1.75 14.44 -25.99
C LYS A 334 0.43 13.75 -25.65
N ALA A 335 -0.36 13.47 -26.68
CA ALA A 335 -1.49 12.56 -26.61
C ALA A 335 -1.28 11.39 -27.57
N LEU A 336 -1.92 10.24 -27.29
CA LEU A 336 -2.03 9.15 -28.26
C LEU A 336 -3.24 9.35 -29.16
N ARG A 337 -3.07 9.08 -30.43
CA ARG A 337 -4.20 8.88 -31.34
C ARG A 337 -4.86 7.54 -31.02
N ARG A 338 -6.19 7.46 -31.14
CA ARG A 338 -6.94 6.23 -30.93
C ARG A 338 -6.69 5.58 -29.54
N PRO A 339 -6.99 6.28 -28.41
CA PRO A 339 -6.80 5.73 -27.08
C PRO A 339 -7.58 4.42 -26.86
N ASP A 340 -8.72 4.21 -27.56
CA ASP A 340 -9.51 3.00 -27.58
C ASP A 340 -8.70 1.74 -27.95
N TYR A 341 -7.79 1.87 -28.92
CA TYR A 341 -6.87 0.79 -29.31
C TYR A 341 -5.91 0.41 -28.16
N PHE A 342 -5.55 1.37 -27.32
CA PHE A 342 -4.67 1.15 -26.16
C PHE A 342 -5.44 0.78 -24.89
N GLY A 343 -6.76 0.60 -24.97
CA GLY A 343 -7.58 0.12 -23.88
C GLY A 343 -8.00 1.17 -22.87
N TYR A 344 -7.99 2.46 -23.24
CA TYR A 344 -8.52 3.54 -22.40
C TYR A 344 -9.36 4.53 -23.22
N ALA A 345 -10.19 5.29 -22.54
CA ALA A 345 -10.95 6.39 -23.10
C ALA A 345 -10.75 7.63 -22.23
N VAL A 346 -10.82 8.81 -22.84
CA VAL A 346 -10.62 10.09 -22.15
C VAL A 346 -11.97 10.76 -21.94
N ASN A 347 -12.32 11.05 -20.70
CA ASN A 347 -13.53 11.77 -20.31
C ASN A 347 -13.14 12.94 -19.42
N LEU A 348 -12.72 14.05 -20.04
CA LEU A 348 -12.24 15.24 -19.37
C LEU A 348 -13.31 16.29 -19.24
N PRO A 349 -13.24 17.19 -18.23
CA PRO A 349 -14.15 18.33 -18.12
C PRO A 349 -14.13 19.21 -19.37
N ALA A 350 -15.30 19.58 -19.87
CA ALA A 350 -15.43 20.35 -21.11
C ALA A 350 -14.86 21.78 -21.03
N ASP A 351 -14.64 22.29 -19.82
CA ASP A 351 -14.12 23.63 -19.54
C ASP A 351 -12.58 23.69 -19.40
N SER A 352 -11.89 22.58 -19.67
CA SER A 352 -10.45 22.49 -19.48
C SER A 352 -9.70 22.37 -20.79
N ASP A 353 -8.83 23.34 -21.08
CA ASP A 353 -7.88 23.27 -22.16
C ASP A 353 -6.71 22.34 -21.79
N TYR A 354 -6.15 21.63 -22.75
CA TYR A 354 -4.88 20.87 -22.65
C TYR A 354 -4.86 19.71 -21.65
N LEU A 355 -5.99 19.16 -21.22
CA LEU A 355 -6.03 18.03 -20.31
C LEU A 355 -5.87 16.68 -21.01
N SER A 356 -5.89 16.63 -22.33
CA SER A 356 -5.73 15.40 -23.13
C SER A 356 -4.25 14.99 -23.29
N GLU A 357 -3.32 15.82 -22.86
CA GLU A 357 -1.89 15.61 -22.96
C GLU A 357 -1.27 15.26 -21.63
N ALA A 358 -0.20 14.46 -21.69
CA ALA A 358 0.67 14.18 -20.55
C ALA A 358 2.09 13.88 -21.02
N SER A 359 3.01 13.63 -20.09
CA SER A 359 4.34 13.17 -20.49
C SER A 359 4.26 11.85 -21.24
N PRO A 360 5.16 11.58 -22.19
CA PRO A 360 5.24 10.27 -22.86
C PRO A 360 5.29 9.09 -21.87
N SER A 361 5.99 9.26 -20.75
CA SER A 361 6.03 8.24 -19.71
C SER A 361 4.69 8.02 -19.03
N ALA A 362 3.90 9.07 -18.74
CA ALA A 362 2.57 8.92 -18.13
C ALA A 362 1.59 8.21 -19.07
N ILE A 363 1.56 8.62 -20.35
CA ILE A 363 0.73 7.96 -21.36
C ILE A 363 1.17 6.51 -21.58
N GLY A 364 2.48 6.24 -21.61
CA GLY A 364 3.02 4.88 -21.70
C GLY A 364 2.64 4.03 -20.47
N THR A 365 2.64 4.62 -19.27
CA THR A 365 2.17 3.96 -18.04
C THR A 365 0.69 3.60 -18.17
N LEU A 366 -0.15 4.52 -18.62
CA LEU A 366 -1.59 4.29 -18.81
C LEU A 366 -1.85 3.15 -19.82
N ALA A 367 -1.21 3.22 -20.99
CA ALA A 367 -1.35 2.15 -22.01
C ALA A 367 -0.87 0.78 -21.49
N TYR A 368 0.20 0.77 -20.68
CA TYR A 368 0.72 -0.44 -20.08
C TYR A 368 -0.23 -1.02 -19.03
N ILE A 369 -0.78 -0.19 -18.15
CA ILE A 369 -1.79 -0.60 -17.16
C ILE A 369 -3.02 -1.18 -17.86
N ALA A 370 -3.52 -0.51 -18.89
CA ALA A 370 -4.68 -0.97 -19.64
C ALA A 370 -4.41 -2.33 -20.31
N PHE A 371 -3.23 -2.51 -20.89
CA PHE A 371 -2.80 -3.78 -21.47
C PHE A 371 -2.76 -4.91 -20.42
N GLU A 372 -2.05 -4.72 -19.31
CA GLU A 372 -1.88 -5.79 -18.30
C GLU A 372 -3.21 -6.10 -17.59
N THR A 373 -4.05 -5.09 -17.35
CA THR A 373 -5.38 -5.29 -16.74
C THR A 373 -6.27 -6.14 -17.65
N ARG A 374 -6.32 -5.83 -18.95
CA ARG A 374 -7.08 -6.60 -19.93
C ARG A 374 -6.54 -8.03 -20.06
N ARG A 375 -5.22 -8.20 -20.19
CA ARG A 375 -4.60 -9.52 -20.27
C ARG A 375 -4.97 -10.40 -19.08
N LEU A 376 -4.88 -9.86 -17.87
CA LEU A 376 -5.24 -10.58 -16.66
C LEU A 376 -6.74 -10.93 -16.62
N TYR A 377 -7.60 -10.01 -17.06
CA TYR A 377 -9.04 -10.24 -17.16
C TYR A 377 -9.37 -11.38 -18.15
N GLU A 378 -8.70 -11.43 -19.29
CA GLU A 378 -8.83 -12.51 -20.28
C GLU A 378 -8.34 -13.85 -19.71
N GLU A 379 -7.22 -13.86 -18.98
CA GLU A 379 -6.68 -15.05 -18.31
C GLU A 379 -7.60 -15.61 -17.21
N MET A 380 -8.43 -14.78 -16.57
CA MET A 380 -9.46 -15.25 -15.64
C MET A 380 -10.57 -16.08 -16.32
N GLY A 381 -10.61 -16.12 -17.65
CA GLY A 381 -11.66 -16.78 -18.41
C GLY A 381 -13.02 -16.09 -18.31
N THR A 382 -13.06 -14.84 -17.95
CA THR A 382 -14.27 -14.04 -17.85
C THR A 382 -14.89 -13.81 -19.23
N LYS A 383 -16.21 -13.96 -19.32
CA LYS A 383 -16.94 -13.75 -20.58
C LYS A 383 -17.31 -12.28 -20.72
N GLY A 384 -17.02 -11.73 -21.88
CA GLY A 384 -17.39 -10.37 -22.25
C GLY A 384 -16.17 -9.53 -22.65
N PRO A 385 -16.40 -8.43 -23.39
CA PRO A 385 -15.32 -7.54 -23.77
C PRO A 385 -14.81 -6.77 -22.53
N PHE A 386 -13.49 -6.61 -22.45
CA PHE A 386 -12.87 -5.70 -21.48
C PHE A 386 -13.28 -4.25 -21.78
N ARG A 387 -13.67 -3.51 -20.75
CA ARG A 387 -14.05 -2.09 -20.89
C ARG A 387 -12.80 -1.21 -20.88
N PRO A 388 -12.76 -0.14 -21.69
CA PRO A 388 -11.65 0.80 -21.63
C PRO A 388 -11.60 1.48 -20.27
N LEU A 389 -10.39 1.73 -19.76
CA LEU A 389 -10.18 2.53 -18.56
C LEU A 389 -10.57 3.98 -18.83
N ILE A 390 -11.37 4.58 -17.98
CA ILE A 390 -11.86 5.95 -18.16
C ILE A 390 -10.90 6.93 -17.47
N VAL A 391 -10.21 7.72 -18.26
CA VAL A 391 -9.27 8.75 -17.78
C VAL A 391 -10.03 10.07 -17.59
N THR A 392 -9.96 10.62 -16.38
CA THR A 392 -10.68 11.85 -15.99
C THR A 392 -9.76 13.04 -15.72
N ALA A 393 -8.47 12.83 -15.57
CA ALA A 393 -7.46 13.88 -15.51
C ALA A 393 -6.12 13.38 -16.07
N LEU A 394 -5.44 14.24 -16.78
CA LEU A 394 -4.07 14.08 -17.25
C LEU A 394 -3.24 15.25 -16.74
N VAL A 395 -2.78 16.16 -17.61
CA VAL A 395 -2.10 17.38 -17.15
C VAL A 395 -3.12 18.40 -16.67
N GLU A 396 -2.90 18.95 -15.48
CA GLU A 396 -3.67 20.09 -14.97
C GLU A 396 -2.73 21.33 -14.83
N ARG A 397 -3.33 22.52 -14.85
CA ARG A 397 -2.67 23.77 -14.54
C ARG A 397 -2.87 24.13 -13.08
N GLU A 398 -1.90 24.76 -12.46
CA GLU A 398 -2.00 25.19 -11.06
C GLU A 398 -3.15 26.22 -10.87
N ASP A 399 -3.32 27.16 -11.82
CA ASP A 399 -4.39 28.15 -11.80
C ASP A 399 -5.78 27.48 -11.88
N TYR A 400 -5.94 26.47 -12.73
CA TYR A 400 -7.17 25.67 -12.84
C TYR A 400 -7.43 24.86 -11.56
N ALA A 401 -6.43 24.18 -11.04
CA ALA A 401 -6.55 23.40 -9.80
C ALA A 401 -6.96 24.32 -8.62
N ARG A 402 -6.39 25.51 -8.52
CA ARG A 402 -6.77 26.53 -7.52
C ARG A 402 -8.20 27.01 -7.70
N GLN A 403 -8.63 27.28 -8.93
CA GLN A 403 -10.00 27.72 -9.25
C GLN A 403 -11.04 26.67 -8.87
N LYS A 404 -10.72 25.38 -9.04
CA LYS A 404 -11.59 24.25 -8.65
C LYS A 404 -11.49 23.89 -7.17
N GLY A 405 -10.75 24.65 -6.35
CA GLY A 405 -10.58 24.42 -4.92
C GLY A 405 -9.72 23.21 -4.59
N LYS A 406 -8.83 22.80 -5.52
CA LYS A 406 -7.87 21.70 -5.37
C LYS A 406 -6.43 22.21 -5.38
N PRO A 407 -6.03 23.13 -4.49
CA PRO A 407 -4.69 23.73 -4.50
C PRO A 407 -3.57 22.69 -4.27
N GLU A 408 -3.93 21.52 -3.82
CA GLU A 408 -3.02 20.43 -3.52
C GLU A 408 -2.71 19.54 -4.74
N ALA A 409 -3.36 19.72 -5.86
CA ALA A 409 -3.20 18.88 -7.05
C ALA A 409 -1.91 19.14 -7.85
N LEU A 410 -0.84 19.66 -7.20
CA LEU A 410 0.45 19.91 -7.84
C LEU A 410 1.05 18.68 -8.52
N ALA A 411 0.69 17.48 -8.08
CA ALA A 411 1.09 16.25 -8.73
C ALA A 411 0.59 16.19 -10.20
N HIS A 412 -0.67 16.58 -10.46
CA HIS A 412 -1.22 16.68 -11.80
C HIS A 412 -0.59 17.79 -12.64
N CYS A 413 -0.16 18.87 -11.98
CA CYS A 413 0.56 19.95 -12.66
C CYS A 413 1.96 19.55 -13.14
N SER A 414 2.43 18.35 -12.78
CA SER A 414 3.77 17.85 -13.14
C SER A 414 3.83 17.05 -14.43
N ARG A 415 2.71 16.85 -15.13
CA ARG A 415 2.61 16.01 -16.35
C ARG A 415 2.86 14.50 -16.17
N HIS A 416 3.14 14.00 -14.96
CA HIS A 416 3.50 12.59 -14.70
C HIS A 416 2.43 11.81 -13.96
N VAL A 417 1.29 12.44 -13.69
CA VAL A 417 0.16 11.87 -12.95
C VAL A 417 -1.11 11.91 -13.80
N PHE A 418 -1.96 10.94 -13.64
CA PHE A 418 -3.28 10.87 -14.28
C PHE A 418 -4.29 10.18 -13.36
N ASP A 419 -5.58 10.42 -13.63
CA ASP A 419 -6.67 9.85 -12.88
C ASP A 419 -7.49 8.89 -13.73
N ILE A 420 -7.92 7.79 -13.12
CA ILE A 420 -8.85 6.81 -13.69
C ILE A 420 -10.11 6.77 -12.83
N ASP A 421 -11.27 6.97 -13.44
CA ASP A 421 -12.57 6.69 -12.85
C ASP A 421 -12.88 5.19 -12.97
N TYR A 422 -13.11 4.54 -11.85
CA TYR A 422 -13.45 3.13 -11.80
C TYR A 422 -14.91 2.83 -11.44
N SER A 423 -15.74 3.85 -11.27
CA SER A 423 -17.16 3.72 -10.89
C SER A 423 -17.98 2.82 -11.82
N ALA A 424 -17.65 2.83 -13.11
CA ALA A 424 -18.32 2.05 -14.13
C ALA A 424 -17.68 0.67 -14.42
N LEU A 425 -16.55 0.35 -13.77
CA LEU A 425 -15.86 -0.93 -13.98
C LEU A 425 -16.60 -2.07 -13.28
N PRO A 426 -16.85 -3.20 -13.93
CA PRO A 426 -17.32 -4.40 -13.28
C PRO A 426 -16.33 -4.89 -12.20
N PRO A 427 -16.81 -5.56 -11.15
CA PRO A 427 -15.96 -6.02 -10.05
C PRO A 427 -14.73 -6.83 -10.49
N ALA A 428 -14.85 -7.67 -11.51
CA ALA A 428 -13.73 -8.48 -12.02
C ALA A 428 -12.66 -7.62 -12.73
N GLU A 429 -13.08 -6.62 -13.52
CA GLU A 429 -12.14 -5.71 -14.18
C GLU A 429 -11.44 -4.81 -13.15
N LEU A 430 -12.19 -4.30 -12.15
CA LEU A 430 -11.63 -3.51 -11.05
C LEU A 430 -10.64 -4.33 -10.21
N GLU A 431 -10.94 -5.61 -9.96
CA GLU A 431 -10.04 -6.52 -9.27
C GLU A 431 -8.71 -6.67 -10.02
N CYS A 432 -8.77 -6.87 -11.34
CA CYS A 432 -7.58 -6.95 -12.19
C CYS A 432 -6.79 -5.63 -12.18
N LEU A 433 -7.47 -4.49 -12.29
CA LEU A 433 -6.83 -3.18 -12.26
C LEU A 433 -6.10 -2.95 -10.93
N ARG A 434 -6.76 -3.20 -9.80
CA ARG A 434 -6.15 -3.06 -8.47
C ARG A 434 -4.96 -3.98 -8.27
N PHE A 435 -5.04 -5.21 -8.78
CA PHE A 435 -3.92 -6.15 -8.73
C PHE A 435 -2.73 -5.64 -9.54
N VAL A 436 -2.93 -5.23 -10.79
CA VAL A 436 -1.86 -4.69 -11.65
C VAL A 436 -1.22 -3.44 -11.05
N LEU A 437 -2.02 -2.52 -10.51
CA LEU A 437 -1.52 -1.32 -9.85
C LEU A 437 -0.69 -1.66 -8.60
N SER A 438 -1.16 -2.59 -7.79
CA SER A 438 -0.45 -3.04 -6.59
C SER A 438 0.87 -3.71 -6.96
N ASP A 439 0.86 -4.60 -7.94
CA ASP A 439 2.04 -5.34 -8.39
C ASP A 439 3.11 -4.40 -8.98
N LEU A 440 2.72 -3.49 -9.87
CA LEU A 440 3.61 -2.45 -10.39
C LEU A 440 4.11 -1.49 -9.30
N GLY A 441 3.27 -1.21 -8.30
CA GLY A 441 3.64 -0.41 -7.13
C GLY A 441 4.71 -1.08 -6.27
N TRP A 442 4.56 -2.38 -5.99
CA TRP A 442 5.57 -3.18 -5.28
C TRP A 442 6.89 -3.28 -6.05
N GLU A 443 6.83 -3.27 -7.36
CA GLU A 443 7.99 -3.24 -8.24
C GLU A 443 8.64 -1.85 -8.39
N GLY A 444 8.04 -0.81 -7.80
CA GLY A 444 8.57 0.56 -7.87
C GLY A 444 8.37 1.28 -9.20
N TYR A 445 7.50 0.77 -10.07
CA TYR A 445 7.21 1.39 -11.38
C TYR A 445 6.26 2.58 -11.29
N LEU A 446 5.32 2.52 -10.36
CA LEU A 446 4.32 3.57 -10.16
C LEU A 446 3.92 3.69 -8.68
N GLY A 447 3.23 4.79 -8.35
CA GLY A 447 2.48 4.94 -7.11
C GLY A 447 1.03 5.24 -7.44
N PHE A 448 0.11 4.82 -6.58
CA PHE A 448 -1.30 5.12 -6.73
C PHE A 448 -2.01 5.33 -5.40
N VAL A 449 -3.13 6.03 -5.44
CA VAL A 449 -4.00 6.28 -4.29
C VAL A 449 -5.45 6.24 -4.75
N GLU A 450 -6.31 5.55 -4.00
CA GLU A 450 -7.76 5.66 -4.13
C GLU A 450 -8.26 6.83 -3.28
N ASP A 451 -9.05 7.73 -3.85
CA ASP A 451 -9.54 8.92 -3.15
C ASP A 451 -10.87 8.71 -2.41
N GLY A 452 -11.49 7.54 -2.56
CA GLY A 452 -12.79 7.20 -2.00
C GLY A 452 -13.99 7.83 -2.72
N MET A 453 -13.76 8.43 -3.90
CA MET A 453 -14.77 8.97 -4.81
C MET A 453 -14.75 8.25 -6.17
N ASP A 454 -14.47 6.94 -6.14
CA ASP A 454 -14.36 6.08 -7.33
C ASP A 454 -13.26 6.50 -8.31
N SER A 455 -12.24 7.23 -7.83
CA SER A 455 -11.09 7.68 -8.60
C SER A 455 -9.77 7.12 -8.08
N LEU A 456 -8.91 6.75 -9.02
CA LEU A 456 -7.53 6.31 -8.80
C LEU A 456 -6.58 7.39 -9.32
N HIS A 457 -5.80 7.98 -8.44
CA HIS A 457 -4.69 8.85 -8.79
C HIS A 457 -3.43 8.01 -8.99
N ILE A 458 -2.80 8.07 -10.17
CA ILE A 458 -1.68 7.22 -10.55
C ILE A 458 -0.53 8.09 -11.03
N GLY A 459 0.66 7.88 -10.45
CA GLY A 459 1.88 8.58 -10.83
C GLY A 459 2.96 7.61 -11.31
N CYS A 460 3.60 7.94 -12.46
CA CYS A 460 4.76 7.22 -12.95
C CYS A 460 5.98 7.53 -12.08
N SER A 461 6.67 6.49 -11.57
CA SER A 461 7.85 6.69 -10.76
C SER A 461 9.01 7.27 -11.59
N PRO A 462 9.86 8.13 -11.00
CA PRO A 462 11.00 8.70 -11.71
C PRO A 462 11.95 7.64 -12.31
N GLY A 463 12.15 6.52 -11.61
CA GLY A 463 13.01 5.42 -12.06
C GLY A 463 12.43 4.63 -13.24
N ALA A 464 11.12 4.65 -13.42
CA ALA A 464 10.43 3.91 -14.49
C ALA A 464 10.11 4.75 -15.74
N ARG A 465 10.38 6.07 -15.70
CA ARG A 465 10.03 6.99 -16.82
C ARG A 465 10.63 6.59 -18.16
N GLU A 466 11.86 6.10 -18.17
CA GLU A 466 12.50 5.64 -19.40
C GLU A 466 11.79 4.41 -19.98
N PHE A 467 11.46 3.44 -19.14
CA PHE A 467 10.74 2.25 -19.54
C PHE A 467 9.38 2.61 -20.17
N PHE A 468 8.57 3.39 -19.48
CA PHE A 468 7.25 3.78 -20.01
C PHE A 468 7.32 4.75 -21.20
N THR A 469 8.39 5.54 -21.33
CA THR A 469 8.59 6.34 -22.54
C THR A 469 8.83 5.45 -23.75
N LYS A 470 9.56 4.34 -23.61
CA LYS A 470 9.72 3.34 -24.69
C LYS A 470 8.38 2.68 -25.05
N VAL A 471 7.55 2.35 -24.04
CA VAL A 471 6.17 1.84 -24.27
C VAL A 471 5.35 2.85 -25.07
N PHE A 472 5.41 4.14 -24.71
CA PHE A 472 4.75 5.20 -25.48
C PHE A 472 5.23 5.28 -26.93
N GLN A 473 6.54 5.21 -27.17
CA GLN A 473 7.13 5.28 -28.52
C GLN A 473 6.66 4.12 -29.38
N GLU A 474 6.61 2.92 -28.83
CA GLU A 474 6.04 1.75 -29.49
C GLU A 474 4.55 1.93 -29.84
N ALA A 475 3.77 2.40 -28.88
CA ALA A 475 2.36 2.66 -29.06
C ALA A 475 2.13 3.72 -30.15
N ALA A 476 2.86 4.82 -30.12
CA ALA A 476 2.76 5.88 -31.12
C ALA A 476 3.18 5.40 -32.52
N GLY A 477 4.19 4.54 -32.63
CA GLY A 477 4.62 3.94 -33.89
C GLY A 477 3.57 3.01 -34.50
N LYS A 478 2.93 2.16 -33.68
CA LYS A 478 1.83 1.29 -34.13
C LYS A 478 0.60 2.09 -34.55
N ALA A 479 0.22 3.11 -33.79
CA ALA A 479 -0.89 4.00 -34.15
C ALA A 479 -0.66 4.75 -35.47
N ALA A 480 0.58 5.01 -35.87
CA ALA A 480 0.92 5.62 -37.15
C ALA A 480 0.88 4.61 -38.30
N GLY A 481 1.29 3.36 -38.05
CA GLY A 481 1.29 2.27 -39.05
C GLY A 481 -0.13 1.85 -39.46
N ASP A 482 -1.04 1.72 -38.51
CA ASP A 482 -2.43 1.33 -38.77
C ASP A 482 -3.22 2.36 -39.61
N ILE A 483 -2.74 3.63 -39.69
CA ILE A 483 -3.35 4.65 -40.56
C ILE A 483 -2.94 4.42 -42.02
N VAL A 484 -1.75 3.90 -42.28
CA VAL A 484 -1.25 3.64 -43.67
C VAL A 484 -1.89 2.41 -44.24
N GLU A 485 -2.22 1.39 -43.44
CA GLU A 485 -2.90 0.18 -43.89
C GLU A 485 -4.42 0.37 -44.07
N GLY A 486 -5.02 1.37 -43.43
CA GLY A 486 -6.46 1.66 -43.48
C GLY A 486 -6.91 2.55 -44.67
N GLU A 487 -5.97 3.30 -45.28
CA GLU A 487 -6.26 4.18 -46.44
C GLU A 487 -6.13 3.48 -47.80
N GLY A 488 -5.80 2.19 -47.79
CA GLY A 488 -5.60 1.36 -49.00
C GLY A 488 -6.68 0.29 -49.26
N LYS A 489 -7.88 0.44 -48.70
CA LYS A 489 -9.02 -0.44 -49.03
C LYS A 489 -10.28 0.34 -49.31
#